data_bfea23be8faf8bbb145b4f876e8055ec
#
_entry.id   bfea23be8faf8bbb145b4f876e8055ec
#
_cell.length_a   1.000
_cell.length_b   1.000
_cell.length_c   1.000
_cell.angle_alpha   90.00
_cell.angle_beta   90.00
_cell.angle_gamma   90.00
#
_symmetry.space_group_name_H-M   'P 1'
#
loop_
_entity.id
_entity.type
_entity.pdbx_description
1 polymer ?
#
loop_
_entity_poly.entity_id
_entity_poly.type
_entity_poly.pdbx_seq_one_letter_code
_entity_poly.pdbx_strand_id
1 'polypeptide(L)'
;MGMTMTQKILAAHAGLDSVSAGQLIEADLDLVLGNDITSPVAIHEIDKMKVEGAFNKDKIALVMDHFAPNKDIKSAEHCKCVREFACKNEITNYFDVGKMGIEHALLPEQGLTVAGDVIIGADSHTCTYGALGAFSTGVGSTDMAAGMATGKAWFKVPSAIK
;
A
#
# COMPACT_ATOMS: atom_id res chain seq x y z
N MET A 1 17.85 -20.66 -15.28
CA MET A 1 18.33 -20.32 -13.93
C MET A 1 17.14 -20.31 -12.99
N GLY A 2 17.31 -20.73 -11.71
CA GLY A 2 16.20 -20.64 -10.75
C GLY A 2 15.93 -19.17 -10.37
N MET A 3 14.65 -18.81 -10.21
CA MET A 3 14.24 -17.50 -9.71
C MET A 3 14.33 -17.43 -8.18
N THR A 4 14.65 -16.26 -7.65
CA THR A 4 14.52 -15.97 -6.21
C THR A 4 13.03 -15.91 -5.83
N MET A 5 12.71 -15.95 -4.53
CA MET A 5 11.34 -15.79 -4.03
C MET A 5 10.72 -14.48 -4.53
N THR A 6 11.41 -13.36 -4.43
CA THR A 6 10.98 -12.06 -4.95
C THR A 6 10.68 -12.10 -6.44
N GLN A 7 11.56 -12.71 -7.24
CA GLN A 7 11.33 -12.84 -8.68
C GLN A 7 10.09 -13.69 -9.01
N LYS A 8 9.83 -14.74 -8.23
CA LYS A 8 8.62 -15.58 -8.41
C LYS A 8 7.34 -14.79 -8.11
N ILE A 9 7.33 -14.02 -7.02
CA ILE A 9 6.20 -13.18 -6.63
C ILE A 9 5.93 -12.14 -7.73
N LEU A 10 6.94 -11.38 -8.11
CA LEU A 10 6.82 -10.35 -9.12
C LEU A 10 6.44 -10.90 -10.50
N ALA A 11 6.97 -12.05 -10.91
CA ALA A 11 6.59 -12.69 -12.17
C ALA A 11 5.11 -13.06 -12.19
N ALA A 12 4.62 -13.66 -11.11
CA ALA A 12 3.21 -14.05 -10.98
C ALA A 12 2.27 -12.84 -11.08
N HIS A 13 2.60 -11.73 -10.41
CA HIS A 13 1.79 -10.51 -10.42
C HIS A 13 1.93 -9.67 -11.71
N ALA A 14 2.98 -9.92 -12.49
CA ALA A 14 3.15 -9.32 -13.81
C ALA A 14 2.56 -10.19 -14.95
N GLY A 15 2.01 -11.38 -14.64
CA GLY A 15 1.54 -12.33 -15.65
C GLY A 15 2.66 -12.89 -16.52
N LEU A 16 3.88 -13.01 -15.99
CA LEU A 16 5.06 -13.46 -16.71
C LEU A 16 5.54 -14.81 -16.16
N ASP A 17 6.05 -15.68 -17.03
CA ASP A 17 6.65 -16.97 -16.62
C ASP A 17 7.94 -16.78 -15.81
N SER A 18 8.69 -15.71 -16.08
CA SER A 18 9.92 -15.39 -15.37
C SER A 18 10.29 -13.92 -15.50
N VAL A 19 11.05 -13.42 -14.53
CA VAL A 19 11.63 -12.08 -14.54
C VAL A 19 13.12 -12.12 -14.16
N SER A 20 13.86 -11.12 -14.59
CA SER A 20 15.29 -10.97 -14.31
C SER A 20 15.59 -9.68 -13.58
N ALA A 21 16.64 -9.66 -12.74
CA ALA A 21 17.11 -8.45 -12.09
C ALA A 21 17.36 -7.32 -13.08
N GLY A 22 16.86 -6.13 -12.78
CA GLY A 22 16.94 -4.95 -13.64
C GLY A 22 15.83 -4.82 -14.68
N GLN A 23 15.00 -5.85 -14.90
CA GLN A 23 13.83 -5.77 -15.78
C GLN A 23 12.79 -4.82 -15.20
N LEU A 24 12.21 -3.96 -16.05
CA LEU A 24 11.08 -3.12 -15.70
C LEU A 24 9.79 -3.89 -15.99
N ILE A 25 8.91 -3.98 -15.00
CA ILE A 25 7.62 -4.69 -15.07
C ILE A 25 6.50 -3.84 -14.50
N GLU A 26 5.29 -4.07 -14.96
CA GLU A 26 4.07 -3.65 -14.27
C GLU A 26 3.51 -4.87 -13.55
N ALA A 27 3.13 -4.73 -12.28
CA ALA A 27 2.58 -5.81 -11.48
C ALA A 27 1.29 -5.38 -10.79
N ASP A 28 0.35 -6.33 -10.66
CA ASP A 28 -0.87 -6.16 -9.89
C ASP A 28 -0.55 -6.08 -8.39
N LEU A 29 -1.32 -5.28 -7.66
CA LEU A 29 -1.16 -5.07 -6.22
C LEU A 29 -2.20 -5.88 -5.44
N ASP A 30 -1.77 -6.52 -4.35
CA ASP A 30 -2.68 -7.16 -3.41
C ASP A 30 -3.13 -6.22 -2.31
N LEU A 31 -2.25 -5.31 -1.89
CA LEU A 31 -2.58 -4.33 -0.87
C LEU A 31 -1.87 -3.00 -1.13
N VAL A 32 -2.60 -1.90 -0.94
CA VAL A 32 -2.06 -0.54 -0.84
C VAL A 32 -2.30 -0.02 0.56
N LEU A 33 -1.21 0.23 1.30
CA LEU A 33 -1.27 0.76 2.67
C LEU A 33 -1.13 2.27 2.68
N GLY A 34 -1.98 2.94 3.44
CA GLY A 34 -1.86 4.35 3.75
C GLY A 34 -2.14 4.65 5.22
N ASN A 35 -1.55 5.74 5.72
CA ASN A 35 -1.77 6.24 7.08
C ASN A 35 -2.21 7.70 7.07
N ASP A 36 -2.43 8.28 8.23
CA ASP A 36 -2.89 9.67 8.40
C ASP A 36 -1.85 10.74 8.05
N ILE A 37 -0.59 10.38 7.82
CA ILE A 37 0.44 11.30 7.31
C ILE A 37 0.44 11.35 5.78
N THR A 38 0.50 10.18 5.15
CA THR A 38 0.80 10.03 3.72
C THR A 38 -0.44 9.96 2.84
N SER A 39 -1.55 9.40 3.36
CA SER A 39 -2.80 9.27 2.61
C SER A 39 -3.41 10.60 2.19
N PRO A 40 -3.42 11.69 2.99
CA PRO A 40 -3.96 12.96 2.52
C PRO A 40 -3.28 13.49 1.27
N VAL A 41 -1.95 13.30 1.16
CA VAL A 41 -1.20 13.70 -0.05
C VAL A 41 -1.60 12.84 -1.24
N ALA A 42 -1.71 11.51 -1.06
CA ALA A 42 -2.14 10.60 -2.12
C ALA A 42 -3.59 10.88 -2.57
N ILE A 43 -4.51 11.14 -1.63
CA ILE A 43 -5.90 11.49 -1.93
C ILE A 43 -5.96 12.75 -2.79
N HIS A 44 -5.17 13.77 -2.47
CA HIS A 44 -5.08 14.99 -3.26
C HIS A 44 -4.54 14.73 -4.69
N GLU A 45 -3.61 13.79 -4.85
CA GLU A 45 -3.14 13.38 -6.18
C GLU A 45 -4.21 12.59 -6.95
N ILE A 46 -4.97 11.72 -6.29
CA ILE A 46 -6.12 11.01 -6.89
C ILE A 46 -7.15 12.00 -7.45
N ASP A 47 -7.47 13.05 -6.69
CA ASP A 47 -8.40 14.09 -7.15
C ASP A 47 -7.91 14.80 -8.41
N LYS A 48 -6.60 15.01 -8.56
CA LYS A 48 -5.99 15.57 -9.78
C LYS A 48 -6.05 14.62 -10.97
N MET A 49 -5.96 13.32 -10.73
CA MET A 49 -6.00 12.29 -11.79
C MET A 49 -7.40 12.16 -12.42
N LYS A 50 -8.43 12.74 -11.81
CA LYS A 50 -9.83 12.67 -12.29
C LYS A 50 -10.35 11.24 -12.48
N VAL A 51 -9.90 10.32 -11.63
CA VAL A 51 -10.40 8.94 -11.59
C VAL A 51 -11.60 8.84 -10.66
N GLU A 52 -12.50 7.89 -10.90
CA GLU A 52 -13.75 7.75 -10.16
C GLU A 52 -13.60 7.22 -8.73
N GLY A 53 -12.37 6.96 -8.27
CA GLY A 53 -12.10 6.52 -6.90
C GLY A 53 -11.08 5.39 -6.81
N ALA A 54 -11.20 4.58 -5.77
CA ALA A 54 -10.32 3.46 -5.50
C ALA A 54 -10.58 2.28 -6.44
N PHE A 55 -9.52 1.62 -6.93
CA PHE A 55 -9.64 0.47 -7.83
C PHE A 55 -10.36 -0.73 -7.19
N ASN A 56 -10.14 -0.93 -5.89
CA ASN A 56 -10.77 -2.00 -5.13
C ASN A 56 -10.76 -1.65 -3.63
N LYS A 57 -11.95 -1.54 -3.04
CA LYS A 57 -12.13 -1.17 -1.64
C LYS A 57 -11.55 -2.18 -0.63
N ASP A 58 -11.43 -3.44 -1.03
CA ASP A 58 -10.94 -4.53 -0.17
C ASP A 58 -9.41 -4.66 -0.20
N LYS A 59 -8.76 -4.05 -1.21
CA LYS A 59 -7.30 -4.07 -1.40
C LYS A 59 -6.61 -2.77 -0.98
N ILE A 60 -7.30 -1.91 -0.26
CA ILE A 60 -6.73 -0.71 0.34
C ILE A 60 -6.92 -0.79 1.86
N ALA A 61 -5.83 -0.57 2.60
CA ALA A 61 -5.86 -0.45 4.05
C ALA A 61 -5.45 0.96 4.46
N LEU A 62 -6.27 1.61 5.28
CA LEU A 62 -6.02 2.95 5.81
C LEU A 62 -6.01 2.89 7.34
N VAL A 63 -4.88 3.26 7.95
CA VAL A 63 -4.67 3.15 9.40
C VAL A 63 -4.35 4.53 9.98
N MET A 64 -5.12 4.94 10.99
CA MET A 64 -4.96 6.24 11.66
C MET A 64 -4.10 6.09 12.92
N ASP A 65 -2.79 5.88 12.77
CA ASP A 65 -1.90 5.52 13.88
C ASP A 65 -0.75 6.50 14.18
N HIS A 66 -0.46 7.44 13.30
CA HIS A 66 0.61 8.40 13.51
C HIS A 66 0.15 9.68 14.20
N PHE A 67 -1.03 10.21 13.83
CA PHE A 67 -1.58 11.44 14.35
C PHE A 67 -2.71 11.25 15.36
N ALA A 68 -3.13 10.03 15.61
CA ALA A 68 -4.12 9.74 16.63
C ALA A 68 -3.44 9.27 17.94
N PRO A 69 -3.80 9.85 19.12
CA PRO A 69 -4.76 10.95 19.29
C PRO A 69 -4.22 12.27 18.72
N ASN A 70 -5.09 13.04 18.08
CA ASN A 70 -4.68 14.25 17.38
C ASN A 70 -4.16 15.32 18.37
N LYS A 71 -2.98 15.86 18.08
CA LYS A 71 -2.32 16.88 18.92
C LYS A 71 -2.77 18.32 18.59
N ASP A 72 -3.28 18.55 17.38
CA ASP A 72 -3.67 19.85 16.86
C ASP A 72 -4.73 19.73 15.75
N ILE A 73 -5.23 20.89 15.30
CA ILE A 73 -6.26 20.95 14.24
C ILE A 73 -5.75 20.35 12.92
N LYS A 74 -4.48 20.57 12.55
CA LYS A 74 -3.93 20.05 11.29
C LYS A 74 -3.93 18.52 11.28
N SER A 75 -3.48 17.89 12.35
CA SER A 75 -3.51 16.42 12.45
C SER A 75 -4.95 15.88 12.41
N ALA A 76 -5.90 16.58 13.01
CA ALA A 76 -7.32 16.22 12.95
C ALA A 76 -7.89 16.38 11.52
N GLU A 77 -7.49 17.42 10.78
CA GLU A 77 -7.87 17.60 9.38
C GLU A 77 -7.32 16.50 8.47
N HIS A 78 -6.10 16.03 8.72
CA HIS A 78 -5.53 14.87 8.01
C HIS A 78 -6.37 13.61 8.24
N CYS A 79 -6.66 13.27 9.49
CA CYS A 79 -7.52 12.12 9.82
C CYS A 79 -8.93 12.27 9.22
N LYS A 80 -9.49 13.49 9.23
CA LYS A 80 -10.79 13.79 8.59
C LYS A 80 -10.75 13.53 7.08
N CYS A 81 -9.72 14.01 6.39
CA CYS A 81 -9.54 13.79 4.95
C CYS A 81 -9.54 12.29 4.60
N VAL A 82 -8.77 11.49 5.35
CA VAL A 82 -8.70 10.04 5.12
C VAL A 82 -10.04 9.38 5.42
N ARG A 83 -10.73 9.78 6.48
CA ARG A 83 -12.07 9.26 6.83
C ARG A 83 -13.09 9.55 5.73
N GLU A 84 -13.12 10.77 5.20
CA GLU A 84 -14.03 11.16 4.13
C GLU A 84 -13.75 10.36 2.85
N PHE A 85 -12.49 10.16 2.51
CA PHE A 85 -12.08 9.31 1.40
C PHE A 85 -12.50 7.84 1.61
N ALA A 86 -12.25 7.29 2.79
CA ALA A 86 -12.62 5.92 3.14
C ALA A 86 -14.15 5.71 3.05
N CYS A 87 -14.93 6.65 3.57
CA CYS A 87 -16.39 6.61 3.47
C CYS A 87 -16.88 6.73 2.03
N LYS A 88 -16.33 7.67 1.25
CA LYS A 88 -16.73 7.90 -0.16
C LYS A 88 -16.46 6.67 -1.03
N ASN A 89 -15.35 5.97 -0.80
CA ASN A 89 -14.94 4.81 -1.58
C ASN A 89 -15.33 3.47 -0.91
N GLU A 90 -16.08 3.51 0.19
CA GLU A 90 -16.51 2.33 0.96
C GLU A 90 -15.34 1.40 1.36
N ILE A 91 -14.15 1.97 1.69
CA ILE A 91 -12.96 1.18 2.01
C ILE A 91 -13.24 0.25 3.19
N THR A 92 -13.07 -1.05 2.95
CA THR A 92 -13.37 -2.10 3.93
C THR A 92 -12.36 -2.09 5.09
N ASN A 93 -11.09 -1.89 4.77
CA ASN A 93 -10.00 -1.97 5.75
C ASN A 93 -9.61 -0.56 6.22
N TYR A 94 -10.57 0.13 6.83
CA TYR A 94 -10.36 1.43 7.46
C TYR A 94 -10.34 1.31 8.98
N PHE A 95 -9.20 1.67 9.59
CA PHE A 95 -8.93 1.55 11.02
C PHE A 95 -8.80 2.93 11.65
N ASP A 96 -9.93 3.48 12.08
CA ASP A 96 -10.02 4.77 12.77
C ASP A 96 -9.74 4.62 14.28
N VAL A 97 -9.72 5.75 14.99
CA VAL A 97 -9.59 5.83 16.44
C VAL A 97 -10.57 4.86 17.12
N GLY A 98 -10.03 4.01 17.99
CA GLY A 98 -10.76 2.95 18.67
C GLY A 98 -10.70 1.58 17.99
N LYS A 99 -10.29 1.51 16.72
CA LYS A 99 -10.04 0.25 15.99
C LYS A 99 -8.64 0.17 15.42
N MET A 100 -7.88 1.27 15.51
CA MET A 100 -6.51 1.36 15.02
C MET A 100 -5.54 0.59 15.91
N GLY A 101 -4.37 0.32 15.35
CA GLY A 101 -3.16 -0.16 16.02
C GLY A 101 -1.95 0.35 15.26
N ILE A 102 -0.75 -0.01 15.65
CA ILE A 102 0.45 0.23 14.86
C ILE A 102 0.29 -0.50 13.53
N GLU A 103 0.27 0.21 12.39
CA GLU A 103 -0.09 -0.33 11.09
C GLU A 103 0.68 -1.60 10.72
N HIS A 104 1.98 -1.63 10.98
CA HIS A 104 2.85 -2.77 10.63
C HIS A 104 2.69 -3.99 11.56
N ALA A 105 2.00 -3.86 12.68
CA ALA A 105 1.55 -4.96 13.52
C ALA A 105 0.09 -5.31 13.24
N LEU A 106 -0.77 -4.29 13.09
CA LEU A 106 -2.20 -4.44 12.88
C LEU A 106 -2.53 -5.24 11.61
N LEU A 107 -1.92 -4.91 10.46
CA LEU A 107 -2.26 -5.55 9.20
C LEU A 107 -1.94 -7.05 9.18
N PRO A 108 -0.78 -7.53 9.66
CA PRO A 108 -0.53 -8.95 9.85
C PRO A 108 -1.52 -9.62 10.82
N GLU A 109 -1.83 -8.99 11.94
CA GLU A 109 -2.79 -9.53 12.93
C GLU A 109 -4.20 -9.66 12.38
N GLN A 110 -4.59 -8.79 11.44
CA GLN A 110 -5.87 -8.85 10.73
C GLN A 110 -5.84 -9.82 9.53
N GLY A 111 -4.69 -10.42 9.21
CA GLY A 111 -4.54 -11.32 8.06
C GLY A 111 -4.58 -10.60 6.72
N LEU A 112 -4.32 -9.30 6.69
CA LEU A 112 -4.34 -8.47 5.48
C LEU A 112 -3.02 -8.48 4.72
N THR A 113 -1.98 -9.09 5.28
CA THR A 113 -0.67 -9.24 4.66
C THR A 113 -0.22 -10.68 4.79
N VAL A 114 -0.04 -11.36 3.67
CA VAL A 114 0.33 -12.77 3.64
C VAL A 114 1.54 -13.04 2.73
N ALA A 115 2.11 -14.25 2.84
CA ALA A 115 3.23 -14.65 2.01
C ALA A 115 2.81 -14.70 0.52
N GLY A 116 3.61 -14.11 -0.34
CA GLY A 116 3.37 -14.06 -1.77
C GLY A 116 2.68 -12.80 -2.28
N ASP A 117 2.18 -11.94 -1.39
CA ASP A 117 1.56 -10.66 -1.77
C ASP A 117 2.55 -9.67 -2.36
N VAL A 118 2.03 -8.76 -3.20
CA VAL A 118 2.70 -7.52 -3.62
C VAL A 118 2.02 -6.33 -2.95
N ILE A 119 2.76 -5.68 -2.05
CA ILE A 119 2.26 -4.62 -1.17
C ILE A 119 3.06 -3.35 -1.39
N ILE A 120 2.36 -2.22 -1.54
CA ILE A 120 2.98 -0.89 -1.50
C ILE A 120 2.34 -0.03 -0.42
N GLY A 121 3.10 0.93 0.09
CA GLY A 121 2.62 1.95 1.01
C GLY A 121 3.53 3.17 0.96
N ALA A 122 3.03 4.33 1.34
CA ALA A 122 3.87 5.53 1.41
C ALA A 122 4.51 5.73 2.79
N ASP A 123 4.71 4.65 3.53
CA ASP A 123 5.48 4.59 4.76
C ASP A 123 6.85 3.93 4.52
N SER A 124 7.89 4.47 5.14
CA SER A 124 9.27 3.97 4.98
C SER A 124 9.48 2.55 5.54
N HIS A 125 8.62 2.08 6.43
CA HIS A 125 8.69 0.75 7.04
C HIS A 125 7.79 -0.28 6.34
N THR A 126 7.13 0.07 5.23
CA THR A 126 6.27 -0.85 4.46
C THR A 126 6.99 -2.14 4.07
N CYS A 127 8.32 -2.12 3.88
CA CYS A 127 9.14 -3.30 3.60
C CYS A 127 9.11 -4.37 4.70
N THR A 128 8.62 -4.07 5.90
CA THR A 128 8.52 -4.99 7.04
C THR A 128 7.78 -6.29 6.69
N TYR A 129 6.76 -6.23 5.83
CA TYR A 129 5.99 -7.42 5.44
C TYR A 129 6.79 -8.43 4.61
N GLY A 130 7.98 -8.04 4.13
CA GLY A 130 8.97 -8.98 3.58
C GLY A 130 9.38 -10.09 4.55
N ALA A 131 9.35 -9.82 5.86
CA ALA A 131 9.60 -10.81 6.91
C ALA A 131 8.51 -11.92 6.93
N LEU A 132 7.34 -11.65 6.41
CA LEU A 132 6.24 -12.60 6.28
C LEU A 132 6.23 -13.31 4.91
N GLY A 133 7.18 -12.97 4.03
CA GLY A 133 7.29 -13.57 2.70
C GLY A 133 6.53 -12.83 1.59
N ALA A 134 6.09 -11.59 1.82
CA ALA A 134 5.55 -10.71 0.79
C ALA A 134 6.66 -9.99 0.03
N PHE A 135 6.40 -9.53 -1.19
CA PHE A 135 7.16 -8.45 -1.80
C PHE A 135 6.50 -7.13 -1.38
N SER A 136 7.14 -6.44 -0.45
CA SER A 136 6.59 -5.22 0.12
C SER A 136 7.60 -4.08 0.09
N THR A 137 7.17 -2.89 -0.32
CA THR A 137 8.07 -1.75 -0.44
C THR A 137 7.38 -0.42 -0.20
N GLY A 138 8.15 0.52 0.39
CA GLY A 138 7.74 1.92 0.49
C GLY A 138 7.85 2.62 -0.86
N VAL A 139 6.88 3.48 -1.17
CA VAL A 139 6.80 4.30 -2.38
C VAL A 139 6.46 5.74 -2.04
N GLY A 140 6.58 6.65 -2.99
CA GLY A 140 6.09 8.02 -2.82
C GLY A 140 4.56 8.10 -2.78
N SER A 141 4.02 9.16 -2.15
CA SER A 141 2.56 9.34 -2.07
C SER A 141 1.88 9.42 -3.45
N THR A 142 2.59 9.91 -4.47
CA THR A 142 2.09 9.94 -5.86
C THR A 142 1.97 8.52 -6.44
N ASP A 143 2.98 7.67 -6.20
CA ASP A 143 2.94 6.27 -6.64
C ASP A 143 1.87 5.48 -5.87
N MET A 144 1.72 5.77 -4.56
CA MET A 144 0.64 5.21 -3.77
C MET A 144 -0.74 5.62 -4.33
N ALA A 145 -0.91 6.88 -4.72
CA ALA A 145 -2.13 7.38 -5.36
C ALA A 145 -2.43 6.62 -6.66
N ALA A 146 -1.42 6.43 -7.51
CA ALA A 146 -1.56 5.65 -8.73
C ALA A 146 -1.95 4.19 -8.43
N GLY A 147 -1.32 3.57 -7.42
CA GLY A 147 -1.67 2.23 -6.95
C GLY A 147 -3.10 2.14 -6.43
N MET A 148 -3.57 3.11 -5.64
CA MET A 148 -4.95 3.18 -5.17
C MET A 148 -5.97 3.35 -6.31
N ALA A 149 -5.59 4.06 -7.37
CA ALA A 149 -6.45 4.32 -8.52
C ALA A 149 -6.50 3.16 -9.51
N THR A 150 -5.39 2.45 -9.72
CA THR A 150 -5.23 1.46 -10.80
C THR A 150 -5.11 0.01 -10.35
N GLY A 151 -4.72 -0.22 -9.10
CA GLY A 151 -4.39 -1.55 -8.59
C GLY A 151 -3.05 -2.10 -9.10
N LYS A 152 -2.22 -1.24 -9.69
CA LYS A 152 -0.96 -1.64 -10.31
C LYS A 152 0.18 -0.71 -9.95
N ALA A 153 1.41 -1.23 -10.02
CA ALA A 153 2.61 -0.43 -9.88
C ALA A 153 3.74 -0.92 -10.79
N TRP A 154 4.62 -0.01 -11.16
CA TRP A 154 5.83 -0.32 -11.91
C TRP A 154 6.98 -0.64 -10.96
N PHE A 155 7.66 -1.73 -11.25
CA PHE A 155 8.83 -2.16 -10.48
C PHE A 155 10.01 -2.44 -11.40
N LYS A 156 11.19 -1.99 -10.98
CA LYS A 156 12.44 -2.53 -11.49
C LYS A 156 12.80 -3.72 -10.63
N VAL A 157 12.78 -4.92 -11.19
CA VAL A 157 13.07 -6.16 -10.46
C VAL A 157 14.42 -6.05 -9.74
N PRO A 158 14.46 -6.17 -8.41
CA PRO A 158 15.68 -5.96 -7.66
C PRO A 158 16.68 -7.11 -7.85
N SER A 159 17.97 -6.77 -7.67
CA SER A 159 19.02 -7.78 -7.48
C SER A 159 18.90 -8.41 -6.10
N ALA A 160 19.15 -9.71 -5.99
CA ALA A 160 19.20 -10.39 -4.71
C ALA A 160 20.59 -10.28 -4.09
N ILE A 161 20.64 -10.00 -2.80
CA ILE A 161 21.86 -10.11 -1.96
C ILE A 161 21.63 -11.34 -1.07
N LYS A 162 22.62 -12.26 -1.06
CA LYS A 162 22.59 -13.48 -0.27
C LYS A 162 23.32 -13.29 1.04
#